data_4384dfa42e70ed8e829d19cdfb121996
#
_entry.id   4384dfa42e70ed8e829d19cdfb121996
#
_cell.length_a   1.000
_cell.length_b   1.000
_cell.length_c   1.000
_cell.angle_alpha   90.00
_cell.angle_beta   90.00
_cell.angle_gamma   90.00
#
_symmetry.space_group_name_H-M   'P 1'
#
loop_
_entity.id
_entity.type
_entity.pdbx_description
1 polymer ?
#
loop_
_entity_poly.entity_id
_entity_poly.type
_entity_poly.pdbx_seq_one_letter_code
_entity_poly.pdbx_strand_id
1 'polypeptide(L)' 'MGQFRYNHKDIKAFEILGISVGSRWEKIYDKFKILVKKFHPDMNSGNKKFEEKLKSITLAYTQLKNTYREKN' A
#
# COMPACT_ATOMS: atom_id res chain seq x y z
N MET A 1 5.80 16.08 23.20
CA MET A 1 5.78 14.89 22.38
C MET A 1 4.72 15.01 21.31
N GLY A 2 5.13 15.14 20.07
CA GLY A 2 4.22 15.31 18.97
C GLY A 2 3.69 13.97 18.47
N GLN A 3 2.45 14.00 18.04
CA GLN A 3 1.88 12.83 17.39
C GLN A 3 2.28 12.87 15.92
N PHE A 4 2.65 11.73 15.39
CA PHE A 4 2.96 11.62 13.98
C PHE A 4 1.66 11.80 13.18
N ARG A 5 1.67 12.72 12.24
CA ARG A 5 0.51 12.96 11.39
C ARG A 5 0.78 12.45 9.98
N TYR A 6 -0.17 11.71 9.47
CA TYR A 6 -0.09 11.21 8.11
C TYR A 6 -0.66 12.26 7.16
N ASN A 7 -0.01 12.48 6.02
CA ASN A 7 -0.50 13.41 5.02
C ASN A 7 -1.56 12.75 4.14
N HIS A 8 -2.12 13.51 3.19
CA HIS A 8 -3.15 12.97 2.30
C HIS A 8 -2.69 11.76 1.51
N LYS A 9 -1.44 11.77 1.08
CA LYS A 9 -0.90 10.67 0.30
C LYS A 9 -0.82 9.40 1.15
N ASP A 10 -0.44 9.56 2.40
CA ASP A 10 -0.38 8.42 3.32
C ASP A 10 -1.77 7.85 3.58
N ILE A 11 -2.71 8.72 3.88
CA ILE A 11 -4.08 8.28 4.16
C ILE A 11 -4.67 7.54 2.97
N LYS A 12 -4.46 8.08 1.78
CA LYS A 12 -4.93 7.43 0.57
C LYS A 12 -4.26 6.09 0.35
N ALA A 13 -2.97 6.00 0.69
CA ALA A 13 -2.23 4.75 0.56
C ALA A 13 -2.83 3.67 1.48
N PHE A 14 -3.16 4.02 2.72
CA PHE A 14 -3.82 3.08 3.61
C PHE A 14 -5.16 2.61 3.05
N GLU A 15 -5.92 3.54 2.46
CA GLU A 15 -7.20 3.19 1.84
C GLU A 15 -7.02 2.23 0.67
N ILE A 16 -6.03 2.49 -0.18
CA ILE A 16 -5.76 1.64 -1.33
C ILE A 16 -5.41 0.23 -0.88
N LEU A 17 -4.63 0.10 0.19
CA LEU A 17 -4.26 -1.20 0.73
C LEU A 17 -5.41 -1.84 1.53
N GLY A 18 -6.42 -1.04 1.90
CA GLY A 18 -7.56 -1.57 2.65
C GLY A 18 -7.25 -1.82 4.11
N ILE A 19 -6.40 -1.02 4.70
CA ILE A 19 -6.03 -1.14 6.11
C ILE A 19 -6.26 0.18 6.83
N SER A 20 -6.23 0.13 8.16
CA SER A 20 -6.46 1.32 8.96
C SER A 20 -5.25 2.24 8.93
N VAL A 21 -5.52 3.56 8.96
CA VAL A 21 -4.46 4.55 9.03
C VAL A 21 -3.67 4.32 10.32
N GLY A 22 -2.36 4.28 10.19
CA GLY A 22 -1.49 4.06 11.34
C GLY A 22 -1.19 2.59 11.63
N SER A 23 -1.57 1.68 10.74
CA SER A 23 -1.25 0.27 10.90
C SER A 23 0.24 0.05 11.01
N ARG A 24 0.64 -1.00 11.73
CA ARG A 24 2.05 -1.35 11.85
C ARG A 24 2.62 -1.77 10.51
N TRP A 25 3.92 -1.56 10.34
CA TRP A 25 4.59 -1.91 9.10
C TRP A 25 4.36 -3.36 8.69
N GLU A 26 4.39 -4.28 9.66
CA GLU A 26 4.15 -5.70 9.39
C GLU A 26 2.81 -5.93 8.69
N LYS A 27 1.78 -5.22 9.15
CA LYS A 27 0.45 -5.36 8.57
C LYS A 27 0.40 -4.77 7.16
N ILE A 28 1.09 -3.66 6.95
CA ILE A 28 1.20 -3.03 5.63
C ILE A 28 1.86 -4.01 4.67
N TYR A 29 2.95 -4.59 5.08
CA TYR A 29 3.71 -5.52 4.26
C TYR A 29 2.90 -6.78 3.92
N ASP A 30 2.26 -7.36 4.93
CA ASP A 30 1.44 -8.55 4.72
C ASP A 30 0.30 -8.30 3.74
N LYS A 31 -0.38 -7.19 3.91
CA LYS A 31 -1.48 -6.84 3.02
C LYS A 31 -0.98 -6.60 1.60
N PHE A 32 0.15 -5.92 1.47
CA PHE A 32 0.77 -5.70 0.18
C PHE A 32 1.05 -7.02 -0.54
N LYS A 33 1.63 -7.98 0.16
CA LYS A 33 1.92 -9.30 -0.42
C LYS A 33 0.65 -10.02 -0.88
N ILE A 34 -0.38 -9.96 -0.06
CA ILE A 34 -1.66 -10.59 -0.40
C ILE A 34 -2.23 -9.96 -1.67
N LEU A 35 -2.21 -8.63 -1.76
CA LEU A 35 -2.76 -7.94 -2.90
C LEU A 35 -1.94 -8.18 -4.17
N VAL A 36 -0.62 -8.23 -4.05
CA VAL A 36 0.23 -8.52 -5.20
C VAL A 36 -0.08 -9.90 -5.76
N LYS A 37 -0.24 -10.89 -4.91
CA LYS A 37 -0.60 -12.23 -5.36
C LYS A 37 -1.95 -12.26 -6.03
N LYS A 38 -2.90 -11.50 -5.49
CA LYS A 38 -4.27 -11.47 -6.03
C LYS A 38 -4.32 -10.84 -7.42
N PHE A 39 -3.53 -9.78 -7.64
CA PHE A 39 -3.57 -9.03 -8.89
C PHE A 39 -2.36 -9.25 -9.77
N HIS A 40 -1.59 -10.30 -9.50
CA HIS A 40 -0.39 -10.58 -10.27
C HIS A 40 -0.73 -10.85 -11.74
N PRO A 41 0.06 -10.32 -12.68
CA PRO A 41 -0.21 -10.51 -14.11
C PRO A 41 -0.31 -11.96 -14.56
N ASP A 42 0.46 -12.83 -13.95
CA ASP A 42 0.43 -14.26 -14.30
C ASP A 42 -0.93 -14.89 -14.02
N MET A 43 -1.60 -14.38 -12.98
CA MET A 43 -2.91 -14.90 -12.59
C MET A 43 -4.04 -14.24 -13.38
N ASN A 44 -3.80 -13.04 -13.89
CA ASN A 44 -4.84 -12.22 -14.50
C ASN A 44 -4.37 -11.65 -15.83
N SER A 45 -3.78 -12.49 -16.62
CA SER A 45 -3.17 -12.13 -17.88
C SER A 45 -4.10 -11.31 -18.77
N GLY A 46 -3.63 -10.16 -19.22
CA GLY A 46 -4.38 -9.31 -20.14
C GLY A 46 -5.45 -8.44 -19.53
N ASN A 47 -5.67 -8.48 -18.23
CA ASN A 47 -6.67 -7.65 -17.59
C ASN A 47 -6.07 -6.32 -17.16
N LYS A 48 -6.35 -5.28 -17.94
CA LYS A 48 -5.82 -3.95 -17.67
C LYS A 48 -6.26 -3.39 -16.34
N LYS A 49 -7.47 -3.70 -15.91
CA LYS A 49 -7.97 -3.21 -14.63
C LYS A 49 -7.13 -3.75 -13.49
N PHE A 50 -6.70 -5.00 -13.58
CA PHE A 50 -5.86 -5.61 -12.57
C PHE A 50 -4.45 -5.04 -12.61
N GLU A 51 -3.93 -4.73 -13.80
CA GLU A 51 -2.63 -4.07 -13.92
C GLU A 51 -2.65 -2.69 -13.27
N GLU A 52 -3.69 -1.92 -13.51
CA GLU A 52 -3.84 -0.60 -12.90
C GLU A 52 -3.97 -0.70 -11.39
N LYS A 53 -4.71 -1.69 -10.94
CA LYS A 53 -4.89 -1.92 -9.52
C LYS A 53 -3.55 -2.25 -8.86
N LEU A 54 -2.79 -3.14 -9.48
CA LEU A 54 -1.47 -3.51 -8.96
C LEU A 54 -0.53 -2.31 -8.94
N LYS A 55 -0.59 -1.47 -9.95
CA LYS A 55 0.22 -0.26 -10.01
C LYS A 55 -0.12 0.66 -8.82
N SER A 56 -1.41 0.87 -8.56
CA SER A 56 -1.85 1.68 -7.44
C SER A 56 -1.38 1.10 -6.11
N ILE A 57 -1.51 -0.21 -5.96
CA ILE A 57 -1.08 -0.91 -4.76
C ILE A 57 0.41 -0.72 -4.52
N THR A 58 1.22 -0.85 -5.57
CA THR A 58 2.66 -0.67 -5.48
C THR A 58 3.03 0.76 -5.10
N LEU A 59 2.35 1.74 -5.68
CA LEU A 59 2.57 3.14 -5.35
C LEU A 59 2.21 3.44 -3.90
N ALA A 60 1.08 2.88 -3.45
CA ALA A 60 0.65 3.06 -2.06
C ALA A 60 1.68 2.47 -1.10
N TYR A 61 2.15 1.27 -1.40
CA TYR A 61 3.16 0.62 -0.58
C TYR A 61 4.44 1.45 -0.52
N THR A 62 4.90 1.95 -1.67
CA THR A 62 6.10 2.76 -1.75
C THR A 62 5.94 4.04 -0.94
N GLN A 63 4.78 4.68 -1.02
CA GLN A 63 4.48 5.88 -0.25
C GLN A 63 4.63 5.61 1.25
N LEU A 64 4.03 4.53 1.72
CA LEU A 64 4.08 4.19 3.14
C LEU A 64 5.47 3.74 3.56
N LYS A 65 6.18 3.06 2.69
CA LYS A 65 7.55 2.65 2.97
C LYS A 65 8.43 3.85 3.23
N ASN A 66 8.30 4.88 2.40
CA ASN A 66 9.06 6.11 2.58
C ASN A 66 8.68 6.82 3.87
N THR A 67 7.38 6.89 4.16
CA THR A 67 6.88 7.55 5.36
C THR A 67 7.40 6.87 6.62
N TYR A 68 7.33 5.55 6.68
CA TYR A 68 7.77 4.79 7.85
C TYR A 68 9.29 4.83 8.00
N ARG A 69 10.00 4.86 6.89
CA ARG A 69 11.45 4.97 6.89
C ARG A 69 11.90 6.30 7.47
N GLU A 70 11.26 7.38 7.07
CA GLU A 70 11.60 8.71 7.57
C GLU A 70 11.26 8.86 9.05
N LYS A 71 10.23 8.15 9.50
CA LYS A 71 9.79 8.23 10.88
C LYS A 71 10.80 7.60 11.84
N ASN A 72 11.52 6.63 11.39
CA ASN A 72 12.56 5.99 12.18
C ASN A 72 13.84 6.80 12.15
#